data_8db1876103632c25d564d77ccc4bde8d
#
_entry.id   8db1876103632c25d564d77ccc4bde8d
#
_cell.length_a   1.000
_cell.length_b   1.000
_cell.length_c   1.000
_cell.angle_alpha   90.00
_cell.angle_beta   90.00
_cell.angle_gamma   90.00
#
_symmetry.space_group_name_H-M   'P 1'
#
loop_
_entity.id
_entity.type
_entity.pdbx_description
1 polymer ?
#
loop_
_entity_poly.entity_id
_entity_poly.type
_entity_poly.pdbx_seq_one_letter_code
_entity_poly.pdbx_strand_id
1 'polypeptide(L)'
;MTPLRQFSSSSLLKPSSTGNEARDGDSAAIEAATVEDGTRRRDTARGDRFAGPCARSRAVDLYSHPWTQILLISFMCFCLPGMYNALTGLGGSGQVDSTVAANATVAMLSTTAATALFIVGPVFSRAGPRLCFMAGAWAYPLYSGSLLEFDRSGNGALVIASGAVLGVGASLLWIVQGTIMTTYVDESQKGRAIAVFWVIFNLGGGIGSLASFGLNYRSTAASVTASTYLALLAIMLFGWLLGLFICSPERVQVSRGRGGRRRPDAAGPASEPRPAETVRDGFRTAVATVCTWRVACMLPLFFSANVFYSYQQNNVNGDTFNIRTRSLNGALYWMAQMLGGLLIGLLLDLPCLDRPARARLGWAVVFVSGMVIWGGGYEFQKWQDDRLARGLRQDVDFKQSALSVGPMFLYILYGAYDALWQSYAYWLIGTESNSPARAAVLVGAYKSLQAAGGAMAWRINAVKASPTKQLAMDWGLCIGSLMVVLPMVWTVSKSTSVEADQVKSGPQESEMGNLQSTRGT
;
A
#
# COMPACT_ATOMS: atom_id res chain seq x y z
N MET A 1 15.22 -5.47 44.76
CA MET A 1 14.70 -4.89 46.02
C MET A 1 13.37 -4.24 45.68
N THR A 2 12.35 -4.88 46.19
CA THR A 2 10.90 -4.63 46.19
C THR A 2 10.57 -3.30 46.91
N PRO A 3 9.30 -2.75 46.96
CA PRO A 3 8.04 -3.47 46.72
C PRO A 3 6.90 -2.76 45.97
N LEU A 4 5.99 -3.58 45.51
CA LEU A 4 4.56 -3.45 45.27
C LEU A 4 3.76 -2.61 46.26
N ARG A 5 2.71 -1.93 45.83
CA ARG A 5 1.51 -1.68 46.60
C ARG A 5 0.26 -1.97 45.77
N GLN A 6 -0.41 -3.03 46.18
CA GLN A 6 -1.83 -3.30 46.00
C GLN A 6 -2.66 -2.28 46.77
N PHE A 7 -3.84 -1.93 46.28
CA PHE A 7 -4.99 -1.63 47.12
C PHE A 7 -6.25 -2.29 46.56
N SER A 8 -6.91 -2.97 47.49
CA SER A 8 -8.06 -3.86 47.39
C SER A 8 -9.32 -3.16 47.87
N SER A 9 -10.42 -3.41 47.19
CA SER A 9 -11.78 -3.78 47.61
C SER A 9 -12.59 -3.03 48.69
N SER A 10 -13.88 -3.11 48.45
CA SER A 10 -15.08 -3.15 49.32
C SER A 10 -15.77 -1.80 49.56
N SER A 11 -17.10 -1.67 49.64
CA SER A 11 -18.23 -2.57 49.75
C SER A 11 -19.53 -1.74 49.81
N LEU A 12 -20.62 -2.30 49.27
CA LEU A 12 -21.98 -2.37 49.86
C LEU A 12 -22.69 -1.07 50.29
N LEU A 13 -23.88 -0.80 49.75
CA LEU A 13 -25.16 -0.90 50.47
C LEU A 13 -26.34 -0.39 49.59
N LYS A 14 -27.35 -1.24 49.44
CA LYS A 14 -28.78 -0.99 49.28
C LYS A 14 -29.41 -0.80 50.66
N PRO A 15 -30.72 -0.47 50.91
CA PRO A 15 -31.88 -0.32 50.05
C PRO A 15 -32.93 0.73 50.57
N SER A 16 -34.17 0.57 50.06
CA SER A 16 -35.52 0.93 50.57
C SER A 16 -36.14 2.21 49.95
N SER A 17 -37.33 2.23 49.49
CA SER A 17 -38.63 1.60 49.59
C SER A 17 -39.70 2.69 49.66
N THR A 18 -40.87 2.35 49.13
CA THR A 18 -42.25 2.92 49.36
C THR A 18 -42.59 4.16 48.53
N GLY A 19 -43.75 4.28 47.97
CA GLY A 19 -44.98 3.51 47.93
C GLY A 19 -46.01 4.25 47.09
N ASN A 20 -47.01 3.51 46.61
CA ASN A 20 -48.46 3.75 46.46
C ASN A 20 -48.98 5.12 45.98
N GLU A 21 -49.90 5.19 45.09
CA GLU A 21 -51.33 4.86 44.95
C GLU A 21 -51.81 5.34 43.58
N ALA A 22 -52.46 4.55 42.77
CA ALA A 22 -53.91 4.27 42.62
C ALA A 22 -54.77 5.44 42.18
N ARG A 23 -55.46 5.27 41.07
CA ARG A 23 -56.91 5.39 40.75
C ARG A 23 -57.12 5.59 39.26
N ASP A 24 -57.82 4.69 38.68
CA ASP A 24 -59.24 4.56 38.27
C ASP A 24 -59.69 5.51 37.13
N GLY A 25 -60.33 4.89 36.19
CA GLY A 25 -61.48 5.43 35.48
C GLY A 25 -61.55 5.05 33.99
N ASP A 26 -62.25 3.95 33.74
CA ASP A 26 -63.44 3.76 32.89
C ASP A 26 -63.37 4.26 31.42
N SER A 27 -63.70 3.46 30.54
CA SER A 27 -64.97 2.90 30.03
C SER A 27 -65.14 3.05 28.52
N ALA A 28 -65.51 2.01 27.93
CA ALA A 28 -66.56 1.70 26.94
C ALA A 28 -66.17 1.93 25.47
N ALA A 29 -66.11 0.89 24.73
CA ALA A 29 -67.09 0.03 24.07
C ALA A 29 -67.59 0.56 22.72
N ILE A 30 -67.62 -0.33 21.79
CA ILE A 30 -68.69 -0.75 20.89
C ILE A 30 -68.14 -1.08 19.52
N GLU A 31 -68.17 -2.36 19.21
CA GLU A 31 -68.95 -3.11 18.21
C GLU A 31 -68.71 -2.69 16.74
N ALA A 32 -68.73 -3.50 15.77
CA ALA A 32 -69.11 -4.88 15.51
C ALA A 32 -68.70 -5.24 14.06
N ALA A 33 -68.50 -6.46 13.88
CA ALA A 33 -69.09 -7.44 12.94
C ALA A 33 -68.78 -7.26 11.46
N THR A 34 -68.50 -8.24 10.77
CA THR A 34 -68.88 -9.59 10.31
C THR A 34 -68.23 -9.81 8.96
N VAL A 35 -67.93 -10.88 8.42
CA VAL A 35 -68.39 -12.26 8.25
C VAL A 35 -67.57 -12.88 7.06
N GLU A 36 -67.11 -14.13 7.24
CA GLU A 36 -66.96 -15.24 6.28
C GLU A 36 -66.20 -15.00 4.95
N ASP A 37 -65.33 -15.88 4.54
CA ASP A 37 -65.55 -17.23 4.09
C ASP A 37 -64.27 -18.05 3.95
N GLY A 38 -64.37 -19.33 4.24
CA GLY A 38 -63.31 -20.28 4.24
C GLY A 38 -63.09 -20.98 2.89
N THR A 39 -61.88 -21.35 2.65
CA THR A 39 -61.57 -22.56 1.88
C THR A 39 -60.29 -23.22 2.33
N ARG A 40 -60.42 -24.41 2.90
CA ARG A 40 -59.39 -25.41 3.12
C ARG A 40 -58.66 -25.72 1.85
N ARG A 41 -57.35 -25.61 1.83
CA ARG A 41 -56.50 -26.56 1.11
C ARG A 41 -55.38 -27.07 2.00
N ARG A 42 -55.50 -28.33 2.37
CA ARG A 42 -54.40 -29.17 2.79
C ARG A 42 -53.50 -29.39 1.58
N ASP A 43 -52.23 -29.03 1.67
CA ASP A 43 -51.19 -29.67 0.90
C ASP A 43 -49.99 -29.99 1.79
N THR A 44 -49.73 -31.22 1.79
CA THR A 44 -48.74 -32.10 2.29
C THR A 44 -47.36 -31.43 2.53
N ALA A 45 -46.94 -31.53 3.78
CA ALA A 45 -45.57 -31.39 4.20
C ALA A 45 -44.72 -32.47 3.57
N ARG A 46 -43.74 -32.10 2.73
CA ARG A 46 -42.57 -32.92 2.44
C ARG A 46 -41.34 -32.06 2.73
N GLY A 47 -40.53 -32.58 3.64
CA GLY A 47 -39.42 -31.88 4.23
C GLY A 47 -38.32 -31.52 3.25
N ASP A 48 -37.90 -30.29 3.34
CA ASP A 48 -36.56 -29.83 2.98
C ASP A 48 -35.99 -29.10 4.20
N ARG A 49 -35.36 -29.89 5.07
CA ARG A 49 -34.48 -29.36 6.09
C ARG A 49 -33.16 -29.01 5.43
N PHE A 50 -33.07 -27.84 4.81
CA PHE A 50 -31.77 -27.26 4.46
C PHE A 50 -31.67 -25.88 5.05
N ALA A 51 -30.63 -25.72 5.87
CA ALA A 51 -30.03 -24.51 6.42
C ALA A 51 -30.96 -23.29 6.57
N GLY A 52 -31.36 -23.00 7.80
CA GLY A 52 -32.22 -21.89 8.13
C GLY A 52 -31.72 -20.54 7.59
N PRO A 53 -32.60 -19.58 7.29
CA PRO A 53 -32.30 -18.28 6.71
C PRO A 53 -31.29 -17.44 7.53
N CYS A 54 -31.10 -17.77 8.80
CA CYS A 54 -30.20 -17.07 9.70
C CYS A 54 -28.69 -17.37 9.45
N ALA A 55 -28.33 -18.61 9.06
CA ALA A 55 -26.93 -18.98 8.80
C ALA A 55 -26.43 -18.41 7.47
N ARG A 56 -27.28 -18.39 6.45
CA ARG A 56 -26.98 -17.82 5.12
C ARG A 56 -26.82 -16.30 5.19
N SER A 57 -27.60 -15.61 6.03
CA SER A 57 -27.49 -14.19 6.29
C SER A 57 -26.15 -13.83 6.95
N ARG A 58 -25.74 -14.56 8.00
CA ARG A 58 -24.48 -14.30 8.71
C ARG A 58 -23.24 -14.48 7.82
N ALA A 59 -23.19 -15.52 7.00
CA ALA A 59 -22.07 -15.75 6.08
C ALA A 59 -21.95 -14.63 5.03
N VAL A 60 -23.06 -14.15 4.49
CA VAL A 60 -23.09 -13.05 3.53
C VAL A 60 -22.67 -11.73 4.19
N ASP A 61 -23.09 -11.47 5.42
CA ASP A 61 -22.74 -10.27 6.17
C ASP A 61 -21.25 -10.28 6.54
N LEU A 62 -20.69 -11.43 6.92
CA LEU A 62 -19.25 -11.59 7.18
C LEU A 62 -18.41 -11.39 5.92
N TYR A 63 -18.85 -11.96 4.80
CA TYR A 63 -18.15 -11.85 3.51
C TYR A 63 -18.11 -10.39 3.01
N SER A 64 -19.22 -9.66 3.10
CA SER A 64 -19.33 -8.25 2.69
C SER A 64 -18.84 -7.26 3.73
N HIS A 65 -18.34 -7.73 4.88
CA HIS A 65 -17.82 -6.85 5.92
C HIS A 65 -16.54 -6.12 5.46
N PRO A 66 -16.42 -4.80 5.70
CA PRO A 66 -15.27 -3.99 5.25
C PRO A 66 -13.91 -4.61 5.58
N TRP A 67 -13.72 -5.03 6.83
CA TRP A 67 -12.46 -5.63 7.29
C TRP A 67 -12.14 -6.97 6.61
N THR A 68 -13.15 -7.77 6.28
CA THR A 68 -12.94 -9.01 5.51
C THR A 68 -12.39 -8.69 4.12
N GLN A 69 -12.89 -7.65 3.46
CA GLN A 69 -12.41 -7.23 2.14
C GLN A 69 -11.01 -6.61 2.21
N ILE A 70 -10.68 -5.87 3.29
CA ILE A 70 -9.33 -5.35 3.53
C ILE A 70 -8.32 -6.47 3.75
N LEU A 71 -8.65 -7.45 4.60
CA LEU A 71 -7.78 -8.61 4.83
C LEU A 71 -7.62 -9.43 3.55
N LEU A 72 -8.69 -9.59 2.77
CA LEU A 72 -8.67 -10.30 1.50
C LEU A 72 -7.71 -9.62 0.50
N ILE A 73 -7.85 -8.31 0.25
CA ILE A 73 -6.96 -7.60 -0.68
C ILE A 73 -5.51 -7.57 -0.16
N SER A 74 -5.33 -7.46 1.15
CA SER A 74 -3.99 -7.51 1.76
C SER A 74 -3.32 -8.86 1.53
N PHE A 75 -4.06 -9.95 1.69
CA PHE A 75 -3.56 -11.29 1.45
C PHE A 75 -3.34 -11.58 -0.04
N MET A 76 -4.17 -11.04 -0.93
CA MET A 76 -3.92 -11.09 -2.38
C MET A 76 -2.63 -10.37 -2.74
N CYS A 77 -2.37 -9.19 -2.15
CA CYS A 77 -1.12 -8.46 -2.36
C CYS A 77 0.09 -9.18 -1.72
N PHE A 78 -0.10 -9.89 -0.62
CA PHE A 78 0.90 -10.83 -0.09
C PHE A 78 1.28 -11.88 -1.14
N CYS A 79 0.28 -12.52 -1.78
CA CYS A 79 0.51 -13.59 -2.75
C CYS A 79 1.07 -13.11 -4.11
N LEU A 80 0.79 -11.87 -4.51
CA LEU A 80 1.11 -11.36 -5.86
C LEU A 80 2.33 -10.43 -5.82
N PRO A 81 2.22 -9.12 -5.53
CA PRO A 81 3.40 -8.27 -5.47
C PRO A 81 4.34 -8.63 -4.32
N GLY A 82 3.88 -9.29 -3.24
CA GLY A 82 4.75 -9.82 -2.20
C GLY A 82 5.70 -10.89 -2.72
N MET A 83 5.21 -11.87 -3.49
CA MET A 83 6.05 -12.89 -4.12
C MET A 83 6.95 -12.30 -5.22
N TYR A 84 6.46 -11.31 -5.97
CA TYR A 84 7.27 -10.55 -6.91
C TYR A 84 8.45 -9.86 -6.20
N ASN A 85 8.21 -9.23 -5.05
CA ASN A 85 9.25 -8.61 -4.23
C ASN A 85 10.28 -9.64 -3.74
N ALA A 86 9.85 -10.84 -3.37
CA ALA A 86 10.77 -11.91 -3.02
C ALA A 86 11.69 -12.29 -4.19
N LEU A 87 11.16 -12.38 -5.43
CA LEU A 87 11.95 -12.66 -6.63
C LEU A 87 12.95 -11.54 -6.93
N THR A 88 12.50 -10.29 -6.98
CA THR A 88 13.37 -9.14 -7.30
C THR A 88 14.43 -8.92 -6.24
N GLY A 89 14.08 -9.12 -4.96
CA GLY A 89 14.98 -9.02 -3.82
C GLY A 89 16.17 -10.00 -3.85
N LEU A 90 16.06 -11.09 -4.63
CA LEU A 90 17.18 -12.02 -4.87
C LEU A 90 18.30 -11.40 -5.73
N GLY A 91 18.05 -10.26 -6.38
CA GLY A 91 18.91 -9.71 -7.41
C GLY A 91 18.81 -10.49 -8.73
N GLY A 92 18.65 -9.77 -9.84
CA GLY A 92 18.44 -10.38 -11.16
C GLY A 92 17.27 -11.36 -11.21
N SER A 93 16.28 -11.22 -10.32
CA SER A 93 15.18 -12.17 -10.12
C SER A 93 15.64 -13.62 -9.94
N GLY A 94 16.80 -13.80 -9.29
CA GLY A 94 17.40 -15.12 -9.04
C GLY A 94 18.20 -15.72 -10.19
N GLN A 95 18.39 -14.99 -11.29
CA GLN A 95 19.21 -15.43 -12.44
C GLN A 95 20.72 -15.13 -12.23
N VAL A 96 21.56 -15.79 -13.00
CA VAL A 96 23.02 -15.55 -13.02
C VAL A 96 23.32 -14.18 -13.63
N ASP A 97 22.72 -13.87 -14.79
CA ASP A 97 22.81 -12.54 -15.44
C ASP A 97 21.54 -11.73 -15.15
N SER A 98 21.72 -10.61 -14.45
CA SER A 98 20.62 -9.71 -14.09
C SER A 98 20.09 -8.86 -15.25
N THR A 99 20.71 -8.87 -16.43
CA THR A 99 20.41 -7.94 -17.54
C THR A 99 18.99 -8.10 -18.05
N VAL A 100 18.52 -9.34 -18.26
CA VAL A 100 17.16 -9.61 -18.78
C VAL A 100 16.11 -9.19 -17.75
N ALA A 101 16.31 -9.55 -16.47
CA ALA A 101 15.41 -9.16 -15.39
C ALA A 101 15.37 -7.64 -15.19
N ALA A 102 16.52 -6.96 -15.32
CA ALA A 102 16.59 -5.51 -15.26
C ALA A 102 15.83 -4.85 -16.42
N ASN A 103 15.99 -5.32 -17.66
CA ASN A 103 15.24 -4.82 -18.82
C ASN A 103 13.72 -5.08 -18.67
N ALA A 104 13.31 -6.22 -18.14
CA ALA A 104 11.91 -6.51 -17.84
C ALA A 104 11.34 -5.55 -16.78
N THR A 105 12.13 -5.24 -15.75
CA THR A 105 11.74 -4.26 -14.72
C THR A 105 11.66 -2.84 -15.31
N VAL A 106 12.55 -2.45 -16.23
CA VAL A 106 12.45 -1.20 -16.99
C VAL A 106 11.13 -1.15 -17.77
N ALA A 107 10.80 -2.21 -18.51
CA ALA A 107 9.56 -2.29 -19.26
C ALA A 107 8.33 -2.17 -18.33
N MET A 108 8.34 -2.90 -17.20
CA MET A 108 7.28 -2.85 -16.19
C MET A 108 7.10 -1.44 -15.62
N LEU A 109 8.16 -0.80 -15.15
CA LEU A 109 8.08 0.52 -14.53
C LEU A 109 7.70 1.61 -15.54
N SER A 110 8.18 1.50 -16.79
CA SER A 110 7.82 2.44 -17.87
C SER A 110 6.33 2.34 -18.20
N THR A 111 5.79 1.13 -18.36
CA THR A 111 4.36 0.93 -18.60
C THR A 111 3.51 1.30 -17.40
N THR A 112 3.99 1.05 -16.16
CA THR A 112 3.34 1.52 -14.93
C THR A 112 3.25 3.04 -14.90
N ALA A 113 4.36 3.76 -15.18
CA ALA A 113 4.39 5.22 -15.18
C ALA A 113 3.41 5.81 -16.22
N ALA A 114 3.34 5.20 -17.40
CA ALA A 114 2.45 5.65 -18.46
C ALA A 114 0.97 5.35 -18.20
N THR A 115 0.66 4.18 -17.61
CA THR A 115 -0.74 3.73 -17.48
C THR A 115 -1.38 4.16 -16.16
N ALA A 116 -0.64 4.23 -15.05
CA ALA A 116 -1.20 4.53 -13.74
C ALA A 116 -1.88 5.90 -13.67
N LEU A 117 -1.33 6.90 -14.34
CA LEU A 117 -1.85 8.27 -14.29
C LEU A 117 -3.04 8.49 -15.24
N PHE A 118 -3.03 7.88 -16.44
CA PHE A 118 -3.95 8.29 -17.51
C PHE A 118 -5.03 7.25 -17.84
N ILE A 119 -4.74 5.95 -17.71
CA ILE A 119 -5.59 4.88 -18.25
C ILE A 119 -6.40 4.20 -17.15
N VAL A 120 -5.79 3.97 -16.00
CA VAL A 120 -6.35 3.06 -14.99
C VAL A 120 -7.59 3.64 -14.32
N GLY A 121 -7.65 4.95 -14.05
CA GLY A 121 -8.82 5.60 -13.45
C GLY A 121 -10.10 5.42 -14.28
N PRO A 122 -10.10 5.81 -15.57
CA PRO A 122 -11.25 5.58 -16.47
C PRO A 122 -11.64 4.11 -16.64
N VAL A 123 -10.67 3.19 -16.67
CA VAL A 123 -10.96 1.75 -16.75
C VAL A 123 -11.62 1.27 -15.46
N PHE A 124 -11.07 1.65 -14.31
CA PHE A 124 -11.60 1.27 -13.01
C PHE A 124 -13.04 1.74 -12.79
N SER A 125 -13.36 2.98 -13.18
CA SER A 125 -14.71 3.55 -13.03
C SER A 125 -15.79 2.79 -13.82
N ARG A 126 -15.41 2.14 -14.94
CA ARG A 126 -16.33 1.36 -15.78
C ARG A 126 -16.38 -0.12 -15.42
N ALA A 127 -15.21 -0.71 -15.16
CA ALA A 127 -15.08 -2.16 -14.96
C ALA A 127 -15.31 -2.59 -13.49
N GLY A 128 -15.10 -1.67 -12.55
CA GLY A 128 -15.18 -1.96 -11.12
C GLY A 128 -13.99 -2.77 -10.58
N PRO A 129 -13.91 -2.95 -9.25
CA PRO A 129 -12.73 -3.48 -8.59
C PRO A 129 -12.42 -4.94 -8.95
N ARG A 130 -13.43 -5.81 -9.05
CA ARG A 130 -13.23 -7.24 -9.34
C ARG A 130 -12.63 -7.47 -10.72
N LEU A 131 -13.22 -6.86 -11.76
CA LEU A 131 -12.75 -7.05 -13.14
C LEU A 131 -11.36 -6.42 -13.34
N CYS A 132 -11.10 -5.22 -12.77
CA CYS A 132 -9.79 -4.60 -12.82
C CYS A 132 -8.72 -5.47 -12.15
N PHE A 133 -9.03 -6.07 -10.99
CA PHE A 133 -8.11 -6.96 -10.31
C PHE A 133 -7.83 -8.22 -11.16
N MET A 134 -8.88 -8.89 -11.63
CA MET A 134 -8.73 -10.11 -12.42
C MET A 134 -7.97 -9.86 -13.74
N ALA A 135 -8.24 -8.73 -14.39
CA ALA A 135 -7.58 -8.34 -15.64
C ALA A 135 -6.10 -7.93 -15.44
N GLY A 136 -5.73 -7.46 -14.25
CA GLY A 136 -4.36 -7.00 -13.98
C GLY A 136 -3.49 -8.03 -13.27
N ALA A 137 -4.04 -8.71 -12.28
CA ALA A 137 -3.25 -9.51 -11.34
C ALA A 137 -2.65 -10.80 -11.95
N TRP A 138 -3.23 -11.35 -13.03
CA TRP A 138 -2.66 -12.51 -13.74
C TRP A 138 -1.27 -12.24 -14.34
N ALA A 139 -0.90 -10.99 -14.52
CA ALA A 139 0.40 -10.60 -15.04
C ALA A 139 1.57 -10.98 -14.10
N TYR A 140 1.32 -11.09 -12.78
CA TYR A 140 2.33 -11.54 -11.82
C TYR A 140 2.74 -13.01 -12.04
N PRO A 141 1.81 -13.99 -12.08
CA PRO A 141 2.17 -15.36 -12.42
C PRO A 141 2.73 -15.49 -13.84
N LEU A 142 2.28 -14.70 -14.81
CA LEU A 142 2.88 -14.67 -16.15
C LEU A 142 4.37 -14.29 -16.09
N TYR A 143 4.72 -13.25 -15.33
CA TYR A 143 6.12 -12.85 -15.16
C TYR A 143 6.96 -13.93 -14.48
N SER A 144 6.46 -14.55 -13.41
CA SER A 144 7.18 -15.65 -12.74
C SER A 144 7.36 -16.85 -13.67
N GLY A 145 6.34 -17.19 -14.46
CA GLY A 145 6.40 -18.25 -15.47
C GLY A 145 7.39 -17.97 -16.61
N SER A 146 7.51 -16.70 -17.02
CA SER A 146 8.48 -16.31 -18.05
C SER A 146 9.93 -16.41 -17.57
N LEU A 147 10.18 -16.19 -16.27
CA LEU A 147 11.51 -16.42 -15.69
C LEU A 147 11.88 -17.90 -15.65
N LEU A 148 10.90 -18.78 -15.38
CA LEU A 148 11.11 -20.23 -15.44
C LEU A 148 11.40 -20.71 -16.87
N GLU A 149 10.72 -20.13 -17.86
CA GLU A 149 11.00 -20.41 -19.28
C GLU A 149 12.37 -19.91 -19.70
N PHE A 150 12.76 -18.72 -19.24
CA PHE A 150 14.09 -18.16 -19.50
C PHE A 150 15.20 -19.03 -18.94
N ASP A 151 15.02 -19.61 -17.75
CA ASP A 151 15.98 -20.55 -17.15
C ASP A 151 16.20 -21.80 -18.03
N ARG A 152 15.21 -22.20 -18.85
CA ARG A 152 15.26 -23.36 -19.74
C ARG A 152 15.73 -23.03 -21.16
N SER A 153 15.23 -21.93 -21.73
CA SER A 153 15.42 -21.59 -23.15
C SER A 153 16.55 -20.59 -23.39
N GLY A 154 16.92 -19.80 -22.38
CA GLY A 154 17.84 -18.66 -22.52
C GLY A 154 17.25 -17.47 -23.28
N ASN A 155 15.97 -17.51 -23.70
CA ASN A 155 15.34 -16.45 -24.48
C ASN A 155 14.65 -15.42 -23.56
N GLY A 156 15.26 -14.25 -23.40
CA GLY A 156 14.76 -13.17 -22.54
C GLY A 156 13.56 -12.36 -23.11
N ALA A 157 13.16 -12.57 -24.36
CA ALA A 157 12.12 -11.76 -24.99
C ALA A 157 10.77 -11.87 -24.26
N LEU A 158 10.39 -13.09 -23.85
CA LEU A 158 9.16 -13.35 -23.09
C LEU A 158 9.20 -12.66 -21.71
N VAL A 159 10.35 -12.66 -21.04
CA VAL A 159 10.52 -12.00 -19.73
C VAL A 159 10.30 -10.49 -19.85
N ILE A 160 10.88 -9.86 -20.88
CA ILE A 160 10.72 -8.42 -21.12
C ILE A 160 9.28 -8.08 -21.49
N ALA A 161 8.66 -8.87 -22.37
CA ALA A 161 7.26 -8.69 -22.76
C ALA A 161 6.31 -8.86 -21.55
N SER A 162 6.51 -9.91 -20.76
CA SER A 162 5.73 -10.13 -19.54
C SER A 162 5.95 -9.03 -18.49
N GLY A 163 7.14 -8.44 -18.43
CA GLY A 163 7.42 -7.25 -17.63
C GLY A 163 6.56 -6.06 -18.04
N ALA A 164 6.46 -5.77 -19.34
CA ALA A 164 5.59 -4.70 -19.85
C ALA A 164 4.11 -4.94 -19.51
N VAL A 165 3.62 -6.18 -19.70
CA VAL A 165 2.25 -6.57 -19.31
C VAL A 165 2.05 -6.44 -17.79
N LEU A 166 3.06 -6.83 -17.00
CA LEU A 166 3.01 -6.70 -15.55
C LEU A 166 2.87 -5.24 -15.10
N GLY A 167 3.50 -4.28 -15.79
CA GLY A 167 3.37 -2.87 -15.43
C GLY A 167 1.94 -2.34 -15.59
N VAL A 168 1.24 -2.73 -16.67
CA VAL A 168 -0.19 -2.43 -16.85
C VAL A 168 -1.03 -3.13 -15.77
N GLY A 169 -0.75 -4.42 -15.55
CA GLY A 169 -1.47 -5.23 -14.55
C GLY A 169 -1.28 -4.73 -13.13
N ALA A 170 -0.06 -4.34 -12.77
CA ALA A 170 0.25 -3.76 -11.47
C ALA A 170 -0.50 -2.44 -11.25
N SER A 171 -0.58 -1.58 -12.27
CA SER A 171 -1.34 -0.33 -12.18
C SER A 171 -2.81 -0.59 -11.85
N LEU A 172 -3.44 -1.59 -12.49
CA LEU A 172 -4.82 -2.01 -12.20
C LEU A 172 -4.97 -2.59 -10.78
N LEU A 173 -4.03 -3.42 -10.33
CA LEU A 173 -4.05 -4.00 -8.98
C LEU A 173 -3.95 -2.91 -7.92
N TRP A 174 -3.01 -1.97 -8.07
CA TRP A 174 -2.76 -0.94 -7.07
C TRP A 174 -3.90 0.07 -6.95
N ILE A 175 -4.65 0.38 -8.05
CA ILE A 175 -5.85 1.22 -7.93
C ILE A 175 -6.97 0.51 -7.19
N VAL A 176 -7.16 -0.80 -7.43
CA VAL A 176 -8.14 -1.61 -6.68
C VAL A 176 -7.81 -1.61 -5.20
N GLN A 177 -6.55 -1.89 -4.87
CA GLN A 177 -6.06 -1.89 -3.49
C GLN A 177 -6.27 -0.53 -2.82
N GLY A 178 -5.84 0.55 -3.46
CA GLY A 178 -5.99 1.91 -2.92
C GLY A 178 -7.46 2.28 -2.70
N THR A 179 -8.34 1.94 -3.64
CA THR A 179 -9.76 2.21 -3.52
C THR A 179 -10.40 1.44 -2.36
N ILE A 180 -10.12 0.14 -2.23
CA ILE A 180 -10.64 -0.67 -1.12
C ILE A 180 -10.20 -0.09 0.23
N MET A 181 -8.90 0.27 0.37
CA MET A 181 -8.35 0.86 1.61
C MET A 181 -9.01 2.19 1.99
N THR A 182 -9.39 3.00 1.00
CA THR A 182 -9.87 4.36 1.26
C THR A 182 -11.40 4.47 1.32
N THR A 183 -12.14 3.54 0.68
CA THR A 183 -13.60 3.65 0.55
C THR A 183 -14.41 2.62 1.35
N TYR A 184 -13.81 1.47 1.71
CA TYR A 184 -14.54 0.40 2.40
C TYR A 184 -14.59 0.57 3.92
N VAL A 185 -13.74 1.40 4.52
CA VAL A 185 -13.72 1.69 5.96
C VAL A 185 -14.08 3.14 6.26
N ASP A 186 -14.46 3.39 7.52
CA ASP A 186 -14.70 4.74 8.02
C ASP A 186 -13.42 5.56 8.11
N GLU A 187 -13.55 6.89 8.06
CA GLU A 187 -12.42 7.83 8.12
C GLU A 187 -11.50 7.54 9.32
N SER A 188 -12.10 7.27 10.49
CA SER A 188 -11.38 6.94 11.72
C SER A 188 -10.59 5.63 11.68
N GLN A 189 -10.88 4.75 10.72
CA GLN A 189 -10.27 3.42 10.60
C GLN A 189 -9.28 3.31 9.42
N LYS A 190 -9.22 4.32 8.54
CA LYS A 190 -8.34 4.30 7.35
C LYS A 190 -6.88 4.07 7.70
N GLY A 191 -6.36 4.78 8.71
CA GLY A 191 -4.97 4.61 9.16
C GLY A 191 -4.66 3.18 9.59
N ARG A 192 -5.58 2.57 10.37
CA ARG A 192 -5.46 1.17 10.80
C ARG A 192 -5.51 0.20 9.63
N ALA A 193 -6.40 0.42 8.67
CA ALA A 193 -6.52 -0.41 7.47
C ALA A 193 -5.24 -0.38 6.64
N ILE A 194 -4.67 0.79 6.43
CA ILE A 194 -3.39 0.98 5.73
C ILE A 194 -2.25 0.27 6.48
N ALA A 195 -2.17 0.41 7.80
CA ALA A 195 -1.13 -0.24 8.60
C ALA A 195 -1.22 -1.78 8.50
N VAL A 196 -2.41 -2.35 8.65
CA VAL A 196 -2.65 -3.80 8.51
C VAL A 196 -2.27 -4.28 7.12
N PHE A 197 -2.66 -3.53 6.08
CA PHE A 197 -2.28 -3.85 4.70
C PHE A 197 -0.75 -3.90 4.53
N TRP A 198 -0.04 -2.87 4.95
CA TRP A 198 1.42 -2.81 4.79
C TRP A 198 2.16 -3.93 5.51
N VAL A 199 1.71 -4.30 6.72
CA VAL A 199 2.29 -5.43 7.46
C VAL A 199 2.09 -6.73 6.68
N ILE A 200 0.87 -7.03 6.25
CA ILE A 200 0.56 -8.29 5.53
C ILE A 200 1.28 -8.32 4.17
N PHE A 201 1.31 -7.21 3.45
CA PHE A 201 1.97 -7.11 2.14
C PHE A 201 3.50 -7.34 2.25
N ASN A 202 4.19 -6.66 3.16
CA ASN A 202 5.64 -6.82 3.35
C ASN A 202 5.99 -8.22 3.89
N LEU A 203 5.10 -8.81 4.68
CA LEU A 203 5.25 -10.19 5.13
C LEU A 203 5.27 -11.16 3.93
N GLY A 204 4.60 -10.82 2.81
CA GLY A 204 4.67 -11.58 1.55
C GLY A 204 6.08 -11.64 1.00
N GLY A 205 6.75 -10.51 0.87
CA GLY A 205 8.16 -10.46 0.46
C GLY A 205 9.08 -11.22 1.41
N GLY A 206 8.87 -11.06 2.73
CA GLY A 206 9.63 -11.77 3.77
C GLY A 206 9.46 -13.28 3.72
N ILE A 207 8.22 -13.78 3.72
CA ILE A 207 7.91 -15.22 3.68
C ILE A 207 8.31 -15.83 2.32
N GLY A 208 8.08 -15.13 1.20
CA GLY A 208 8.54 -15.57 -0.11
C GLY A 208 10.07 -15.72 -0.17
N SER A 209 10.79 -14.79 0.42
CA SER A 209 12.26 -14.87 0.53
C SER A 209 12.71 -16.00 1.47
N LEU A 210 12.00 -16.24 2.58
CA LEU A 210 12.28 -17.39 3.47
C LEU A 210 11.98 -18.73 2.79
N ALA A 211 10.90 -18.83 2.00
CA ALA A 211 10.60 -20.00 1.20
C ALA A 211 11.72 -20.26 0.17
N SER A 212 12.16 -19.20 -0.52
CA SER A 212 13.31 -19.27 -1.42
C SER A 212 14.60 -19.70 -0.68
N PHE A 213 14.85 -19.17 0.52
CA PHE A 213 15.97 -19.58 1.35
C PHE A 213 15.91 -21.07 1.70
N GLY A 214 14.76 -21.57 2.14
CA GLY A 214 14.58 -22.99 2.46
C GLY A 214 14.83 -23.91 1.26
N LEU A 215 14.27 -23.56 0.09
CA LEU A 215 14.43 -24.33 -1.14
C LEU A 215 15.87 -24.32 -1.67
N ASN A 216 16.63 -23.25 -1.43
CA ASN A 216 18.00 -23.10 -1.91
C ASN A 216 19.07 -23.28 -0.79
N TYR A 217 18.66 -23.70 0.41
CA TYR A 217 19.55 -23.78 1.59
C TYR A 217 20.81 -24.62 1.37
N ARG A 218 20.70 -25.72 0.62
CA ARG A 218 21.82 -26.61 0.28
C ARG A 218 22.58 -26.17 -0.99
N SER A 219 22.05 -25.18 -1.72
CA SER A 219 22.65 -24.70 -2.96
C SER A 219 23.68 -23.61 -2.67
N THR A 220 24.85 -23.70 -3.30
CA THR A 220 25.85 -22.63 -3.39
C THR A 220 25.87 -22.03 -4.80
N ALA A 221 24.93 -22.42 -5.67
CA ALA A 221 24.82 -21.90 -7.03
C ALA A 221 24.56 -20.39 -7.05
N ALA A 222 24.78 -19.78 -8.21
CA ALA A 222 24.53 -18.35 -8.44
C ALA A 222 23.07 -18.05 -8.86
N SER A 223 22.26 -19.10 -9.13
CA SER A 223 20.84 -18.97 -9.53
C SER A 223 19.93 -19.80 -8.65
N VAL A 224 18.64 -19.46 -8.63
CA VAL A 224 17.61 -20.23 -7.94
C VAL A 224 17.26 -21.51 -8.70
N THR A 225 16.78 -22.52 -7.97
CA THR A 225 16.26 -23.74 -8.56
C THR A 225 14.89 -23.50 -9.21
N ALA A 226 14.53 -24.28 -10.24
CA ALA A 226 13.21 -24.25 -10.88
C ALA A 226 12.06 -24.44 -9.89
N SER A 227 12.29 -25.20 -8.81
CA SER A 227 11.29 -25.37 -7.73
C SER A 227 10.94 -24.06 -7.02
N THR A 228 11.88 -23.11 -6.91
CA THR A 228 11.62 -21.78 -6.34
C THR A 228 10.63 -21.01 -7.22
N TYR A 229 10.87 -20.95 -8.52
CA TYR A 229 9.93 -20.28 -9.46
C TYR A 229 8.55 -20.93 -9.44
N LEU A 230 8.47 -22.27 -9.43
CA LEU A 230 7.20 -23.00 -9.37
C LEU A 230 6.44 -22.74 -8.07
N ALA A 231 7.11 -22.73 -6.93
CA ALA A 231 6.50 -22.46 -5.64
C ALA A 231 5.89 -21.04 -5.58
N LEU A 232 6.67 -20.03 -6.00
CA LEU A 232 6.19 -18.65 -6.03
C LEU A 232 5.07 -18.45 -7.07
N LEU A 233 5.18 -19.09 -8.25
CA LEU A 233 4.15 -19.10 -9.28
C LEU A 233 2.83 -19.67 -8.74
N ALA A 234 2.86 -20.80 -8.04
CA ALA A 234 1.67 -21.42 -7.46
C ALA A 234 0.98 -20.51 -6.45
N ILE A 235 1.75 -19.84 -5.58
CA ILE A 235 1.23 -18.84 -4.62
C ILE A 235 0.60 -17.65 -5.37
N MET A 236 1.24 -17.17 -6.44
CA MET A 236 0.71 -16.07 -7.25
C MET A 236 -0.60 -16.45 -7.95
N LEU A 237 -0.70 -17.66 -8.52
CA LEU A 237 -1.93 -18.17 -9.13
C LEU A 237 -3.07 -18.28 -8.11
N PHE A 238 -2.77 -18.78 -6.91
CA PHE A 238 -3.73 -18.80 -5.82
C PHE A 238 -4.21 -17.39 -5.45
N GLY A 239 -3.29 -16.42 -5.29
CA GLY A 239 -3.62 -15.03 -5.02
C GLY A 239 -4.48 -14.38 -6.10
N TRP A 240 -4.23 -14.70 -7.37
CA TRP A 240 -5.06 -14.24 -8.49
C TRP A 240 -6.48 -14.77 -8.40
N LEU A 241 -6.65 -16.08 -8.16
CA LEU A 241 -7.97 -16.71 -8.03
C LEU A 241 -8.79 -16.15 -6.86
N LEU A 242 -8.15 -15.72 -5.78
CA LEU A 242 -8.82 -15.02 -4.67
C LEU A 242 -9.52 -13.73 -5.11
N GLY A 243 -9.08 -13.11 -6.21
CA GLY A 243 -9.72 -11.93 -6.80
C GLY A 243 -11.19 -12.12 -7.16
N LEU A 244 -11.64 -13.35 -7.40
CA LEU A 244 -13.04 -13.69 -7.63
C LEU A 244 -13.94 -13.35 -6.44
N PHE A 245 -13.36 -13.25 -5.23
CA PHE A 245 -14.07 -12.96 -3.99
C PHE A 245 -14.09 -11.47 -3.62
N ILE A 246 -13.62 -10.56 -4.48
CA ILE A 246 -13.74 -9.11 -4.24
C ILE A 246 -15.20 -8.70 -4.32
N CYS A 247 -15.71 -8.04 -3.26
CA CYS A 247 -17.05 -7.48 -3.22
C CYS A 247 -17.13 -6.13 -3.97
N SER A 248 -18.31 -5.84 -4.54
CA SER A 248 -18.57 -4.49 -5.04
C SER A 248 -18.76 -3.49 -3.89
N PRO A 249 -18.39 -2.21 -4.08
CA PRO A 249 -18.53 -1.17 -3.05
C PRO A 249 -19.95 -1.06 -2.48
N GLU A 250 -20.97 -1.22 -3.34
CA GLU A 250 -22.38 -1.12 -2.96
C GLU A 250 -22.78 -2.19 -1.93
N ARG A 251 -22.32 -3.44 -2.10
CA ARG A 251 -22.59 -4.53 -1.16
C ARG A 251 -21.94 -4.30 0.20
N VAL A 252 -20.73 -3.74 0.21
CA VAL A 252 -20.01 -3.40 1.45
C VAL A 252 -20.73 -2.26 2.19
N GLN A 253 -21.24 -1.25 1.49
CA GLN A 253 -22.01 -0.16 2.08
C GLN A 253 -23.34 -0.64 2.69
N VAL A 254 -24.05 -1.56 2.04
CA VAL A 254 -25.26 -2.18 2.59
C VAL A 254 -24.96 -2.95 3.88
N SER A 255 -23.85 -3.68 3.94
CA SER A 255 -23.43 -4.39 5.14
C SER A 255 -23.13 -3.43 6.31
N ARG A 256 -22.49 -2.27 6.03
CA ARG A 256 -22.28 -1.19 7.02
C ARG A 256 -23.59 -0.66 7.60
N GLY A 257 -24.61 -0.46 6.77
CA GLY A 257 -25.93 0.03 7.20
C GLY A 257 -26.69 -0.94 8.10
N ARG A 258 -26.43 -2.24 8.00
CA ARG A 258 -27.06 -3.27 8.84
C ARG A 258 -26.39 -3.44 10.21
N GLY A 259 -25.08 -3.21 10.32
CA GLY A 259 -24.31 -3.37 11.57
C GLY A 259 -24.35 -2.16 12.51
N GLY A 260 -24.69 -0.99 12.01
CA GLY A 260 -24.78 0.25 12.78
C GLY A 260 -26.23 0.72 12.91
N ARG A 261 -26.76 0.79 14.14
CA ARG A 261 -27.96 1.59 14.41
C ARG A 261 -27.70 2.99 13.86
N ARG A 262 -28.26 3.30 12.69
CA ARG A 262 -28.25 4.64 12.12
C ARG A 262 -28.86 5.58 13.16
N ARG A 263 -28.08 6.48 13.74
CA ARG A 263 -28.63 7.69 14.34
C ARG A 263 -29.27 8.46 13.18
N PRO A 264 -30.57 8.82 13.29
CA PRO A 264 -31.28 9.53 12.21
C PRO A 264 -30.71 10.90 11.87
N ASP A 265 -29.86 11.45 12.75
CA ASP A 265 -29.44 12.85 12.72
C ASP A 265 -28.13 13.11 11.98
N ALA A 266 -27.52 12.06 11.39
CA ALA A 266 -26.27 12.18 10.62
C ALA A 266 -26.45 11.97 9.11
N ALA A 267 -27.66 12.15 8.60
CA ALA A 267 -27.88 12.28 7.17
C ALA A 267 -27.62 13.74 6.75
N GLY A 268 -26.33 14.09 6.66
CA GLY A 268 -25.95 15.17 5.77
C GLY A 268 -26.48 14.86 4.36
N PRO A 269 -26.87 15.86 3.56
CA PRO A 269 -27.45 15.64 2.25
C PRO A 269 -26.59 14.66 1.47
N ALA A 270 -27.22 13.60 0.96
CA ALA A 270 -26.58 12.67 0.04
C ALA A 270 -25.90 13.54 -1.02
N SER A 271 -24.57 13.50 -1.05
CA SER A 271 -23.83 14.21 -2.08
C SER A 271 -24.35 13.69 -3.41
N GLU A 272 -25.05 14.56 -4.12
CA GLU A 272 -25.49 14.30 -5.49
C GLU A 272 -24.33 13.72 -6.27
N PRO A 273 -24.55 12.76 -7.18
CA PRO A 273 -23.52 12.26 -8.06
C PRO A 273 -22.91 13.48 -8.76
N ARG A 274 -21.68 13.85 -8.39
CA ARG A 274 -20.97 14.90 -9.11
C ARG A 274 -21.00 14.54 -10.59
N PRO A 275 -21.40 15.47 -11.48
CA PRO A 275 -21.34 15.23 -12.89
C PRO A 275 -19.93 14.71 -13.22
N ALA A 276 -19.86 13.65 -14.03
CA ALA A 276 -18.62 13.00 -14.39
C ALA A 276 -17.66 14.09 -14.90
N GLU A 277 -16.65 14.43 -14.07
CA GLU A 277 -15.62 15.38 -14.49
C GLU A 277 -15.06 14.89 -15.82
N THR A 278 -15.05 15.76 -16.80
CA THR A 278 -14.45 15.45 -18.10
C THR A 278 -12.99 15.09 -17.85
N VAL A 279 -12.46 14.06 -18.52
CA VAL A 279 -11.05 13.64 -18.41
C VAL A 279 -10.10 14.84 -18.53
N ARG A 280 -10.48 15.83 -19.35
CA ARG A 280 -9.75 17.08 -19.54
C ARG A 280 -9.71 17.95 -18.26
N ASP A 281 -10.81 18.04 -17.53
CA ASP A 281 -10.89 18.86 -16.31
C ASP A 281 -10.13 18.20 -15.16
N GLY A 282 -10.23 16.89 -15.04
CA GLY A 282 -9.41 16.10 -14.11
C GLY A 282 -7.91 16.24 -14.38
N PHE A 283 -7.50 16.20 -15.65
CA PHE A 283 -6.11 16.43 -16.06
C PHE A 283 -5.64 17.86 -15.72
N ARG A 284 -6.44 18.88 -16.03
CA ARG A 284 -6.12 20.27 -15.70
C ARG A 284 -5.96 20.49 -14.21
N THR A 285 -6.84 19.91 -13.40
CA THR A 285 -6.78 19.96 -11.94
C THR A 285 -5.53 19.25 -11.41
N ALA A 286 -5.18 18.09 -11.98
CA ALA A 286 -3.98 17.36 -11.62
C ALA A 286 -2.71 18.18 -11.92
N VAL A 287 -2.61 18.76 -13.12
CA VAL A 287 -1.47 19.62 -13.51
C VAL A 287 -1.40 20.86 -12.60
N ALA A 288 -2.51 21.55 -12.36
CA ALA A 288 -2.54 22.70 -11.46
C ALA A 288 -2.10 22.36 -10.03
N THR A 289 -2.49 21.17 -9.52
CA THR A 289 -2.08 20.69 -8.20
C THR A 289 -0.57 20.43 -8.14
N VAL A 290 -0.03 19.76 -9.15
CA VAL A 290 1.40 19.40 -9.22
C VAL A 290 2.29 20.63 -9.43
N CYS A 291 1.82 21.65 -10.14
CA CYS A 291 2.55 22.88 -10.41
C CYS A 291 2.59 23.86 -9.22
N THR A 292 1.98 23.55 -8.07
CA THR A 292 2.18 24.38 -6.87
C THR A 292 3.63 24.26 -6.38
N TRP A 293 4.25 25.37 -5.94
CA TRP A 293 5.66 25.38 -5.53
C TRP A 293 5.98 24.33 -4.44
N ARG A 294 5.07 24.11 -3.50
CA ARG A 294 5.22 23.10 -2.43
C ARG A 294 5.30 21.69 -2.99
N VAL A 295 4.41 21.34 -3.92
CA VAL A 295 4.41 20.04 -4.59
C VAL A 295 5.61 19.94 -5.52
N ALA A 296 5.96 20.99 -6.26
CA ALA A 296 7.14 21.02 -7.10
C ALA A 296 8.44 20.68 -6.33
N CYS A 297 8.59 21.16 -5.10
CA CYS A 297 9.71 20.78 -4.23
C CYS A 297 9.67 19.28 -3.83
N MET A 298 8.52 18.61 -3.86
CA MET A 298 8.38 17.19 -3.54
C MET A 298 8.67 16.27 -4.74
N LEU A 299 8.60 16.78 -5.99
CA LEU A 299 8.76 15.94 -7.19
C LEU A 299 10.11 15.21 -7.23
N PRO A 300 11.27 15.83 -6.91
CA PRO A 300 12.54 15.10 -6.84
C PRO A 300 12.54 14.00 -5.77
N LEU A 301 11.88 14.22 -4.62
CA LEU A 301 11.71 13.22 -3.57
C LEU A 301 10.88 12.03 -4.08
N PHE A 302 9.83 12.29 -4.84
CA PHE A 302 8.99 11.27 -5.46
C PHE A 302 9.75 10.45 -6.51
N PHE A 303 10.52 11.12 -7.36
CA PHE A 303 11.36 10.48 -8.37
C PHE A 303 12.43 9.58 -7.74
N SER A 304 13.05 10.03 -6.66
CA SER A 304 14.13 9.31 -5.99
C SER A 304 13.64 8.09 -5.19
N ALA A 305 12.34 7.94 -4.96
CA ALA A 305 11.77 6.93 -4.05
C ALA A 305 11.95 5.47 -4.52
N ASN A 306 12.42 5.22 -5.74
CA ASN A 306 12.60 3.86 -6.28
C ASN A 306 13.92 3.67 -7.03
N VAL A 307 14.81 4.67 -7.04
CA VAL A 307 16.06 4.61 -7.81
C VAL A 307 17.04 3.59 -7.23
N PHE A 308 17.08 3.47 -5.92
CA PHE A 308 18.08 2.69 -5.21
C PHE A 308 17.87 1.16 -5.26
N TYR A 309 16.70 0.68 -5.64
CA TYR A 309 16.43 -0.77 -5.65
C TYR A 309 17.34 -1.54 -6.62
N SER A 310 17.62 -0.98 -7.80
CA SER A 310 18.46 -1.67 -8.79
C SER A 310 19.86 -1.92 -8.27
N TYR A 311 20.49 -0.94 -7.62
CA TYR A 311 21.79 -1.06 -6.99
C TYR A 311 21.75 -2.03 -5.80
N GLN A 312 20.82 -1.84 -4.88
CA GLN A 312 20.71 -2.67 -3.67
C GLN A 312 20.46 -4.15 -4.01
N GLN A 313 19.53 -4.43 -4.93
CA GLN A 313 19.15 -5.80 -5.25
C GLN A 313 20.16 -6.49 -6.17
N ASN A 314 20.65 -5.83 -7.21
CA ASN A 314 21.54 -6.44 -8.18
C ASN A 314 23.01 -6.33 -7.75
N ASN A 315 23.51 -5.12 -7.45
CA ASN A 315 24.93 -4.93 -7.18
C ASN A 315 25.30 -5.35 -5.75
N VAL A 316 24.50 -4.94 -4.74
CA VAL A 316 24.84 -5.31 -3.35
C VAL A 316 24.47 -6.76 -3.09
N ASN A 317 23.19 -7.16 -3.29
CA ASN A 317 22.77 -8.52 -2.97
C ASN A 317 23.16 -9.52 -4.07
N GLY A 318 22.87 -9.19 -5.33
CA GLY A 318 23.03 -10.10 -6.47
C GLY A 318 24.46 -10.44 -6.83
N ASP A 319 25.36 -9.46 -6.83
CA ASP A 319 26.76 -9.64 -7.26
C ASP A 319 27.69 -10.13 -6.14
N THR A 320 27.31 -9.96 -4.87
CA THR A 320 28.17 -10.28 -3.72
C THR A 320 27.90 -11.67 -3.17
N PHE A 321 26.64 -12.03 -2.97
CA PHE A 321 26.25 -13.21 -2.20
C PHE A 321 25.84 -14.40 -3.06
N ASN A 322 26.07 -15.61 -2.55
CA ASN A 322 25.48 -16.82 -3.13
C ASN A 322 23.95 -16.86 -2.92
N ILE A 323 23.24 -17.72 -3.66
CA ILE A 323 21.77 -17.69 -3.74
C ILE A 323 21.07 -17.89 -2.40
N ARG A 324 21.61 -18.74 -1.52
CA ARG A 324 21.00 -18.95 -0.19
C ARG A 324 21.14 -17.71 0.69
N THR A 325 22.27 -17.03 0.66
CA THR A 325 22.49 -15.79 1.40
C THR A 325 21.67 -14.64 0.81
N ARG A 326 21.55 -14.56 -0.53
CA ARG A 326 20.66 -13.60 -1.21
C ARG A 326 19.22 -13.74 -0.77
N SER A 327 18.73 -14.97 -0.64
CA SER A 327 17.38 -15.26 -0.16
C SER A 327 17.18 -14.85 1.30
N LEU A 328 18.15 -15.15 2.17
CA LEU A 328 18.13 -14.72 3.57
C LEU A 328 18.14 -13.19 3.70
N ASN A 329 19.02 -12.53 2.95
CA ASN A 329 19.10 -11.08 2.88
C ASN A 329 17.76 -10.46 2.45
N GLY A 330 17.09 -11.04 1.43
CA GLY A 330 15.77 -10.61 1.02
C GLY A 330 14.75 -10.67 2.16
N ALA A 331 14.73 -11.77 2.92
CA ALA A 331 13.85 -11.90 4.09
C ALA A 331 14.15 -10.82 5.14
N LEU A 332 15.42 -10.63 5.49
CA LEU A 332 15.86 -9.65 6.48
C LEU A 332 15.57 -8.21 6.02
N TYR A 333 15.72 -7.91 4.73
CA TYR A 333 15.39 -6.62 4.12
C TYR A 333 13.90 -6.27 4.32
N TRP A 334 12.98 -7.19 3.98
CA TRP A 334 11.55 -6.96 4.14
C TRP A 334 11.12 -6.89 5.61
N MET A 335 11.74 -7.66 6.49
CA MET A 335 11.52 -7.54 7.94
C MET A 335 12.01 -6.18 8.47
N ALA A 336 13.15 -5.71 8.00
CA ALA A 336 13.68 -4.38 8.36
C ALA A 336 12.78 -3.25 7.86
N GLN A 337 12.14 -3.40 6.71
CA GLN A 337 11.12 -2.44 6.25
C GLN A 337 9.92 -2.36 7.20
N MET A 338 9.42 -3.49 7.70
CA MET A 338 8.31 -3.47 8.66
C MET A 338 8.70 -2.73 9.94
N LEU A 339 9.89 -3.00 10.48
CA LEU A 339 10.40 -2.32 11.67
C LEU A 339 10.68 -0.83 11.42
N GLY A 340 11.32 -0.49 10.31
CA GLY A 340 11.59 0.89 9.92
C GLY A 340 10.31 1.71 9.75
N GLY A 341 9.31 1.12 9.08
CA GLY A 341 7.99 1.75 8.91
C GLY A 341 7.27 1.97 10.24
N LEU A 342 7.35 1.01 11.17
CA LEU A 342 6.79 1.16 12.52
C LEU A 342 7.50 2.29 13.28
N LEU A 343 8.83 2.29 13.29
CA LEU A 343 9.63 3.29 14.02
C LEU A 343 9.37 4.71 13.52
N ILE A 344 9.39 4.94 12.20
CA ILE A 344 9.11 6.26 11.65
C ILE A 344 7.65 6.66 11.85
N GLY A 345 6.70 5.73 11.76
CA GLY A 345 5.29 6.00 12.04
C GLY A 345 5.08 6.47 13.48
N LEU A 346 5.66 5.79 14.46
CA LEU A 346 5.64 6.20 15.87
C LEU A 346 6.28 7.58 16.07
N LEU A 347 7.40 7.85 15.40
CA LEU A 347 8.09 9.13 15.48
C LEU A 347 7.24 10.28 14.91
N LEU A 348 6.58 10.06 13.77
CA LEU A 348 5.74 11.07 13.12
C LEU A 348 4.40 11.29 13.85
N ASP A 349 4.00 10.37 14.74
CA ASP A 349 2.79 10.46 15.57
C ASP A 349 3.07 10.86 17.02
N LEU A 350 4.32 11.24 17.38
CA LEU A 350 4.67 11.63 18.75
C LEU A 350 3.75 12.75 19.27
N PRO A 351 2.99 12.51 20.36
CA PRO A 351 2.01 13.49 20.85
C PRO A 351 2.63 14.75 21.46
N CYS A 352 3.90 14.67 21.88
CA CYS A 352 4.65 15.79 22.46
C CYS A 352 5.15 16.82 21.43
N LEU A 353 5.07 16.51 20.13
CA LEU A 353 5.53 17.38 19.05
C LEU A 353 4.36 17.90 18.23
N ASP A 354 4.41 19.19 17.85
CA ASP A 354 3.48 19.74 16.88
C ASP A 354 3.84 19.28 15.45
N ARG A 355 2.90 19.42 14.52
CA ARG A 355 3.05 18.96 13.13
C ARG A 355 4.28 19.51 12.41
N PRO A 356 4.64 20.82 12.53
CA PRO A 356 5.89 21.34 11.97
C PRO A 356 7.15 20.71 12.56
N ALA A 357 7.16 20.45 13.88
CA ALA A 357 8.30 19.81 14.54
C ALA A 357 8.46 18.36 14.08
N ARG A 358 7.35 17.60 13.91
CA ARG A 358 7.35 16.24 13.35
C ARG A 358 7.88 16.23 11.92
N ALA A 359 7.49 17.23 11.09
CA ALA A 359 8.00 17.35 9.72
C ALA A 359 9.52 17.49 9.68
N ARG A 360 10.07 18.39 10.51
CA ARG A 360 11.53 18.65 10.60
C ARG A 360 12.28 17.46 11.19
N LEU A 361 11.73 16.85 12.24
CA LEU A 361 12.34 15.66 12.86
C LEU A 361 12.36 14.49 11.87
N GLY A 362 11.25 14.22 11.17
CA GLY A 362 11.19 13.19 10.14
C GLY A 362 12.21 13.43 9.03
N TRP A 363 12.32 14.68 8.55
CA TRP A 363 13.33 15.07 7.57
C TRP A 363 14.75 14.79 8.08
N ALA A 364 15.06 15.23 9.32
CA ALA A 364 16.37 15.05 9.91
C ALA A 364 16.74 13.58 10.08
N VAL A 365 15.79 12.74 10.50
CA VAL A 365 15.99 11.28 10.64
C VAL A 365 16.29 10.64 9.28
N VAL A 366 15.51 10.96 8.23
CA VAL A 366 15.73 10.40 6.89
C VAL A 366 17.04 10.90 6.29
N PHE A 367 17.39 12.17 6.49
CA PHE A 367 18.63 12.77 6.00
C PHE A 367 19.86 12.17 6.69
N VAL A 368 19.90 12.16 8.02
CA VAL A 368 21.05 11.67 8.80
C VAL A 368 21.23 10.16 8.60
N SER A 369 20.15 9.37 8.68
CA SER A 369 20.23 7.93 8.41
C SER A 369 20.68 7.66 6.98
N GLY A 370 20.22 8.44 6.00
CA GLY A 370 20.65 8.36 4.62
C GLY A 370 22.16 8.62 4.48
N MET A 371 22.69 9.68 5.08
CA MET A 371 24.12 9.98 5.06
C MET A 371 24.98 8.85 5.65
N VAL A 372 24.54 8.28 6.79
CA VAL A 372 25.26 7.18 7.46
C VAL A 372 25.21 5.91 6.63
N ILE A 373 24.02 5.52 6.14
CA ILE A 373 23.81 4.25 5.42
C ILE A 373 24.50 4.28 4.05
N TRP A 374 24.36 5.37 3.29
CA TRP A 374 25.03 5.53 2.00
C TRP A 374 26.54 5.70 2.14
N GLY A 375 27.01 6.35 3.23
CA GLY A 375 28.44 6.41 3.58
C GLY A 375 29.01 5.01 3.85
N GLY A 376 28.30 4.17 4.61
CA GLY A 376 28.62 2.75 4.77
C GLY A 376 28.58 1.99 3.44
N GLY A 377 27.62 2.32 2.57
CA GLY A 377 27.53 1.80 1.20
C GLY A 377 28.74 2.13 0.33
N TYR A 378 29.35 3.31 0.52
CA TYR A 378 30.56 3.69 -0.20
C TYR A 378 31.78 2.84 0.23
N GLU A 379 31.95 2.60 1.53
CA GLU A 379 33.01 1.71 2.01
C GLU A 379 32.79 0.25 1.58
N PHE A 380 31.54 -0.21 1.60
CA PHE A 380 31.18 -1.50 1.03
C PHE A 380 31.53 -1.58 -0.46
N GLN A 381 31.22 -0.53 -1.25
CA GLN A 381 31.48 -0.56 -2.69
C GLN A 381 32.97 -0.62 -3.01
N LYS A 382 33.81 0.09 -2.28
CA LYS A 382 35.29 -0.01 -2.41
C LYS A 382 35.77 -1.45 -2.17
N TRP A 383 35.28 -2.04 -1.06
CA TRP A 383 35.61 -3.44 -0.74
C TRP A 383 35.12 -4.39 -1.84
N GLN A 384 33.94 -4.19 -2.39
CA GLN A 384 33.38 -5.04 -3.45
C GLN A 384 34.12 -4.85 -4.79
N ASP A 385 34.52 -3.64 -5.14
CA ASP A 385 35.30 -3.35 -6.35
C ASP A 385 36.66 -4.09 -6.32
N ASP A 386 37.32 -4.11 -5.18
CA ASP A 386 38.58 -4.89 -4.99
C ASP A 386 38.34 -6.40 -5.15
N ARG A 387 37.18 -6.90 -4.72
CA ARG A 387 36.81 -8.31 -4.89
C ARG A 387 36.53 -8.66 -6.35
N LEU A 388 35.73 -7.80 -7.01
CA LEU A 388 35.40 -7.97 -8.44
C LEU A 388 36.68 -7.92 -9.32
N ALA A 389 37.63 -7.04 -9.00
CA ALA A 389 38.92 -6.98 -9.68
C ALA A 389 39.73 -8.27 -9.54
N ARG A 390 39.51 -9.03 -8.45
CA ARG A 390 40.12 -10.36 -8.21
C ARG A 390 39.28 -11.51 -8.78
N GLY A 391 38.18 -11.23 -9.49
CA GLY A 391 37.30 -12.24 -10.06
C GLY A 391 36.35 -12.91 -9.06
N LEU A 392 36.26 -12.39 -7.82
CA LEU A 392 35.38 -12.93 -6.78
C LEU A 392 33.97 -12.34 -6.95
N ARG A 393 33.00 -13.19 -7.24
CA ARG A 393 31.62 -12.79 -7.48
C ARG A 393 30.65 -13.86 -6.99
N GLN A 394 29.56 -13.44 -6.32
CA GLN A 394 28.47 -14.33 -5.85
C GLN A 394 28.94 -15.46 -4.91
N ASP A 395 30.06 -15.25 -4.21
CA ASP A 395 30.76 -16.23 -3.41
C ASP A 395 30.61 -16.05 -1.89
N VAL A 396 30.13 -14.89 -1.44
CA VAL A 396 29.95 -14.62 0.00
C VAL A 396 28.75 -15.40 0.54
N ASP A 397 29.04 -16.21 1.57
CA ASP A 397 28.06 -17.04 2.26
C ASP A 397 27.82 -16.51 3.67
N PHE A 398 26.56 -16.53 4.14
CA PHE A 398 26.21 -16.12 5.51
C PHE A 398 26.93 -16.95 6.59
N LYS A 399 27.38 -18.17 6.26
CA LYS A 399 28.21 -19.01 7.16
C LYS A 399 29.62 -18.48 7.35
N GLN A 400 30.09 -17.60 6.49
CA GLN A 400 31.39 -16.95 6.55
C GLN A 400 31.27 -15.61 7.28
N SER A 401 31.03 -15.65 8.58
CA SER A 401 30.66 -14.46 9.38
C SER A 401 31.61 -13.27 9.22
N ALA A 402 32.94 -13.53 9.11
CA ALA A 402 33.93 -12.47 8.93
C ALA A 402 33.75 -11.65 7.64
N LEU A 403 33.23 -12.26 6.57
CA LEU A 403 33.00 -11.61 5.28
C LEU A 403 31.55 -11.13 5.09
N SER A 404 30.58 -11.83 5.69
CA SER A 404 29.17 -11.64 5.39
C SER A 404 28.46 -10.65 6.30
N VAL A 405 28.82 -10.56 7.59
CA VAL A 405 28.05 -9.80 8.61
C VAL A 405 27.94 -8.31 8.25
N GLY A 406 29.05 -7.66 7.88
CA GLY A 406 29.04 -6.23 7.51
C GLY A 406 28.14 -5.93 6.31
N PRO A 407 28.37 -6.60 5.16
CA PRO A 407 27.55 -6.42 3.97
C PRO A 407 26.06 -6.80 4.17
N MET A 408 25.76 -7.87 4.92
CA MET A 408 24.38 -8.26 5.25
C MET A 408 23.71 -7.20 6.13
N PHE A 409 24.41 -6.67 7.13
CA PHE A 409 23.88 -5.63 7.99
C PHE A 409 23.58 -4.34 7.21
N LEU A 410 24.47 -3.96 6.29
CA LEU A 410 24.23 -2.84 5.37
C LEU A 410 22.94 -3.06 4.55
N TYR A 411 22.75 -4.28 4.02
CA TYR A 411 21.56 -4.61 3.23
C TYR A 411 20.26 -4.54 4.06
N ILE A 412 20.31 -4.95 5.33
CA ILE A 412 19.21 -4.79 6.30
C ILE A 412 18.91 -3.29 6.53
N LEU A 413 19.95 -2.47 6.70
CA LEU A 413 19.79 -1.02 6.88
C LEU A 413 19.20 -0.34 5.64
N TYR A 414 19.53 -0.80 4.43
CA TYR A 414 18.87 -0.34 3.20
C TYR A 414 17.38 -0.61 3.22
N GLY A 415 16.93 -1.79 3.69
CA GLY A 415 15.51 -2.10 3.85
C GLY A 415 14.83 -1.19 4.87
N ALA A 416 15.45 -0.94 6.01
CA ALA A 416 14.92 0.01 7.00
C ALA A 416 14.84 1.43 6.43
N TYR A 417 15.87 1.90 5.72
CA TYR A 417 15.92 3.22 5.11
C TYR A 417 14.83 3.42 4.04
N ASP A 418 14.57 2.41 3.22
CA ASP A 418 13.47 2.43 2.27
C ASP A 418 12.13 2.71 2.96
N ALA A 419 11.83 2.02 4.06
CA ALA A 419 10.61 2.24 4.81
C ALA A 419 10.54 3.65 5.44
N LEU A 420 11.67 4.18 5.96
CA LEU A 420 11.75 5.55 6.44
C LEU A 420 11.41 6.55 5.32
N TRP A 421 11.99 6.35 4.14
CA TRP A 421 11.77 7.20 2.96
C TRP A 421 10.32 7.20 2.50
N GLN A 422 9.77 6.01 2.25
CA GLN A 422 8.41 5.83 1.75
C GLN A 422 7.38 6.41 2.72
N SER A 423 7.51 6.10 4.01
CA SER A 423 6.59 6.58 5.05
C SER A 423 6.65 8.08 5.20
N TYR A 424 7.84 8.67 5.17
CA TYR A 424 8.00 10.12 5.25
C TYR A 424 7.42 10.84 4.03
N ALA A 425 7.63 10.32 2.81
CA ALA A 425 7.04 10.86 1.59
C ALA A 425 5.50 10.85 1.65
N TYR A 426 4.89 9.74 2.06
CA TYR A 426 3.44 9.66 2.25
C TYR A 426 2.93 10.60 3.33
N TRP A 427 3.67 10.73 4.43
CA TRP A 427 3.30 11.66 5.49
C TRP A 427 3.32 13.11 5.01
N LEU A 428 4.33 13.52 4.24
CA LEU A 428 4.40 14.85 3.62
C LEU A 428 3.23 15.08 2.66
N ILE A 429 2.87 14.10 1.82
CA ILE A 429 1.67 14.17 0.96
C ILE A 429 0.43 14.47 1.81
N GLY A 430 0.28 13.78 2.94
CA GLY A 430 -0.82 13.99 3.89
C GLY A 430 -0.82 15.39 4.53
N THR A 431 0.31 16.13 4.52
CA THR A 431 0.33 17.50 5.00
C THR A 431 -0.20 18.52 3.99
N GLU A 432 -0.30 18.17 2.72
CA GLU A 432 -0.67 19.11 1.66
C GLU A 432 -2.17 19.26 1.45
N SER A 433 -2.98 18.25 1.79
CA SER A 433 -4.43 18.35 1.64
C SER A 433 -5.19 17.33 2.47
N ASN A 434 -6.31 17.76 3.04
CA ASN A 434 -7.34 16.89 3.64
C ASN A 434 -8.40 16.46 2.62
N SER A 435 -8.39 17.03 1.40
CA SER A 435 -9.30 16.65 0.34
C SER A 435 -8.93 15.28 -0.25
N PRO A 436 -9.81 14.28 -0.24
CA PRO A 436 -9.54 12.96 -0.82
C PRO A 436 -9.16 13.02 -2.31
N ALA A 437 -9.79 13.92 -3.07
CA ALA A 437 -9.53 14.09 -4.51
C ALA A 437 -8.10 14.61 -4.75
N ARG A 438 -7.68 15.66 -4.01
CA ARG A 438 -6.33 16.21 -4.12
C ARG A 438 -5.26 15.24 -3.63
N ALA A 439 -5.54 14.52 -2.54
CA ALA A 439 -4.64 13.47 -2.05
C ALA A 439 -4.44 12.36 -3.09
N ALA A 440 -5.51 11.94 -3.78
CA ALA A 440 -5.42 10.94 -4.85
C ALA A 440 -4.53 11.40 -6.01
N VAL A 441 -4.62 12.68 -6.42
CA VAL A 441 -3.74 13.28 -7.45
C VAL A 441 -2.27 13.25 -7.00
N LEU A 442 -1.99 13.64 -5.76
CA LEU A 442 -0.63 13.67 -5.22
C LEU A 442 -0.02 12.26 -5.11
N VAL A 443 -0.81 11.29 -4.66
CA VAL A 443 -0.38 9.87 -4.62
C VAL A 443 -0.17 9.34 -6.03
N GLY A 444 -1.03 9.70 -6.99
CA GLY A 444 -0.86 9.34 -8.41
C GLY A 444 0.45 9.90 -8.98
N ALA A 445 0.74 11.19 -8.75
CA ALA A 445 1.99 11.83 -9.14
C ALA A 445 3.21 11.17 -8.49
N TYR A 446 3.10 10.86 -7.18
CA TYR A 446 4.14 10.13 -6.46
C TYR A 446 4.44 8.78 -7.11
N LYS A 447 3.43 7.96 -7.36
CA LYS A 447 3.61 6.62 -7.96
C LYS A 447 4.15 6.67 -9.39
N SER A 448 3.70 7.62 -10.21
CA SER A 448 4.20 7.79 -11.58
C SER A 448 5.67 8.22 -11.60
N LEU A 449 6.06 9.21 -10.78
CA LEU A 449 7.45 9.65 -10.69
C LEU A 449 8.36 8.61 -10.05
N GLN A 450 7.91 7.91 -9.02
CA GLN A 450 8.59 6.77 -8.42
C GLN A 450 8.88 5.70 -9.47
N ALA A 451 7.91 5.36 -10.30
CA ALA A 451 8.08 4.38 -11.37
C ALA A 451 9.06 4.89 -12.46
N ALA A 452 8.98 6.17 -12.81
CA ALA A 452 9.90 6.77 -13.78
C ALA A 452 11.36 6.77 -13.27
N GLY A 453 11.60 7.17 -12.03
CA GLY A 453 12.93 7.13 -11.40
C GLY A 453 13.49 5.71 -11.31
N GLY A 454 12.64 4.76 -10.90
CA GLY A 454 13.00 3.35 -10.92
C GLY A 454 13.36 2.85 -12.31
N ALA A 455 12.55 3.16 -13.34
CA ALA A 455 12.84 2.75 -14.72
C ALA A 455 14.21 3.26 -15.19
N MET A 456 14.56 4.51 -14.86
CA MET A 456 15.88 5.08 -15.15
C MET A 456 16.99 4.29 -14.46
N ALA A 457 16.88 4.06 -13.16
CA ALA A 457 17.91 3.36 -12.38
C ALA A 457 18.10 1.90 -12.85
N TRP A 458 17.00 1.18 -13.10
CA TRP A 458 17.07 -0.17 -13.64
C TRP A 458 17.65 -0.20 -15.05
N ARG A 459 17.40 0.84 -15.89
CA ARG A 459 18.04 0.93 -17.22
C ARG A 459 19.54 1.14 -17.10
N ILE A 460 20.00 1.99 -16.19
CA ILE A 460 21.42 2.22 -15.90
C ILE A 460 22.09 0.92 -15.46
N ASN A 461 21.42 0.13 -14.63
CA ASN A 461 21.88 -1.19 -14.22
C ASN A 461 21.90 -2.18 -15.41
N ALA A 462 20.86 -2.22 -16.24
CA ALA A 462 20.77 -3.10 -17.41
C ALA A 462 21.87 -2.86 -18.45
N VAL A 463 22.33 -1.61 -18.61
CA VAL A 463 23.47 -1.27 -19.49
C VAL A 463 24.82 -1.47 -18.81
N LYS A 464 24.84 -2.12 -17.63
CA LYS A 464 26.04 -2.49 -16.88
C LYS A 464 26.94 -1.30 -16.53
N ALA A 465 26.33 -0.14 -16.19
CA ALA A 465 27.08 0.97 -15.63
C ALA A 465 27.81 0.53 -14.36
N SER A 466 28.99 1.12 -14.08
CA SER A 466 29.78 0.69 -12.92
C SER A 466 28.97 0.85 -11.61
N PRO A 467 29.08 -0.11 -10.67
CA PRO A 467 28.35 -0.04 -9.40
C PRO A 467 28.62 1.24 -8.62
N THR A 468 29.85 1.75 -8.65
CA THR A 468 30.24 3.02 -8.02
C THR A 468 29.47 4.21 -8.60
N LYS A 469 29.22 4.26 -9.93
CA LYS A 469 28.39 5.31 -10.56
C LYS A 469 26.92 5.19 -10.14
N GLN A 470 26.40 3.97 -10.02
CA GLN A 470 25.03 3.73 -9.55
C GLN A 470 24.89 4.17 -8.10
N LEU A 471 25.81 3.80 -7.21
CA LEU A 471 25.85 4.26 -5.82
C LEU A 471 25.86 5.80 -5.73
N ALA A 472 26.75 6.45 -6.50
CA ALA A 472 26.88 7.92 -6.49
C ALA A 472 25.58 8.61 -6.97
N MET A 473 24.94 8.05 -7.99
CA MET A 473 23.63 8.52 -8.49
C MET A 473 22.56 8.38 -7.40
N ASP A 474 22.44 7.21 -6.79
CA ASP A 474 21.40 6.92 -5.80
C ASP A 474 21.59 7.81 -4.57
N TRP A 475 22.79 7.90 -4.03
CA TRP A 475 23.12 8.76 -2.91
C TRP A 475 22.86 10.24 -3.24
N GLY A 476 23.36 10.69 -4.39
CA GLY A 476 23.17 12.08 -4.85
C GLY A 476 21.70 12.45 -5.04
N LEU A 477 20.90 11.58 -5.69
CA LEU A 477 19.47 11.80 -5.89
C LEU A 477 18.70 11.77 -4.56
N CYS A 478 18.99 10.81 -3.68
CA CYS A 478 18.33 10.72 -2.38
C CYS A 478 18.61 11.97 -1.53
N ILE A 479 19.87 12.34 -1.34
CA ILE A 479 20.22 13.47 -0.48
C ILE A 479 19.86 14.80 -1.17
N GLY A 480 20.12 14.93 -2.47
CA GLY A 480 19.76 16.12 -3.25
C GLY A 480 18.25 16.43 -3.19
N SER A 481 17.41 15.40 -3.34
CA SER A 481 15.96 15.58 -3.26
C SER A 481 15.47 15.97 -1.86
N LEU A 482 16.12 15.46 -0.79
CA LEU A 482 15.85 15.89 0.58
C LEU A 482 16.23 17.36 0.81
N MET A 483 17.29 17.85 0.16
CA MET A 483 17.65 19.27 0.20
C MET A 483 16.63 20.13 -0.56
N VAL A 484 16.15 19.68 -1.71
CA VAL A 484 15.14 20.42 -2.50
C VAL A 484 13.80 20.50 -1.78
N VAL A 485 13.38 19.46 -1.04
CA VAL A 485 12.11 19.48 -0.29
C VAL A 485 12.19 20.29 1.02
N LEU A 486 13.39 20.62 1.50
CA LEU A 486 13.63 21.31 2.78
C LEU A 486 12.80 22.58 2.97
N PRO A 487 12.72 23.54 2.02
CA PRO A 487 11.90 24.74 2.17
C PRO A 487 10.43 24.42 2.42
N MET A 488 9.89 23.40 1.74
CA MET A 488 8.52 22.95 1.94
C MET A 488 8.32 22.41 3.37
N VAL A 489 9.25 21.60 3.89
CA VAL A 489 9.21 21.04 5.24
C VAL A 489 9.14 22.13 6.30
N TRP A 490 9.88 23.24 6.12
CA TRP A 490 9.86 24.40 7.04
C TRP A 490 8.53 25.16 7.02
N THR A 491 7.76 25.07 5.95
CA THR A 491 6.46 25.76 5.80
C THR A 491 5.25 24.89 6.16
N VAL A 492 5.46 23.69 6.71
CA VAL A 492 4.36 22.83 7.17
C VAL A 492 3.58 23.53 8.29
N SER A 493 2.27 23.67 8.13
CA SER A 493 1.38 24.33 9.09
C SER A 493 0.93 23.38 10.20
N LYS A 494 0.49 23.95 11.34
CA LYS A 494 0.00 23.19 12.50
C LYS A 494 -1.27 22.40 12.21
N SER A 495 -2.15 22.92 11.34
CA SER A 495 -3.35 22.23 10.87
C SER A 495 -3.57 22.52 9.38
N THR A 496 -4.14 21.58 8.67
CA THR A 496 -4.69 21.80 7.32
C THR A 496 -6.16 22.14 7.53
N SER A 497 -6.50 23.42 7.74
CA SER A 497 -7.90 23.82 7.90
C SER A 497 -8.62 23.73 6.55
N VAL A 498 -9.81 23.19 6.55
CA VAL A 498 -10.74 23.19 5.39
C VAL A 498 -11.01 24.64 4.94
N GLU A 499 -10.94 25.60 5.87
CA GLU A 499 -11.05 27.05 5.60
C GLU A 499 -9.94 27.62 4.72
N ALA A 500 -8.71 27.11 4.80
CA ALA A 500 -7.62 27.57 3.95
C ALA A 500 -7.80 27.17 2.47
N ASP A 501 -8.50 26.07 2.20
CA ASP A 501 -8.84 25.65 0.84
C ASP A 501 -10.07 26.44 0.29
N GLN A 502 -10.97 26.92 1.15
CA GLN A 502 -12.09 27.80 0.77
C GLN A 502 -11.68 29.25 0.52
N VAL A 503 -10.69 29.78 1.25
CA VAL A 503 -10.16 31.14 1.05
C VAL A 503 -9.37 31.26 -0.24
N LYS A 504 -8.84 30.17 -0.78
CA LYS A 504 -8.13 30.18 -2.09
C LYS A 504 -9.05 30.00 -3.30
N SER A 505 -10.31 29.66 -3.10
CA SER A 505 -11.34 29.63 -4.14
C SER A 505 -12.17 30.92 -4.19
N GLY A 506 -11.54 32.06 -3.96
CA GLY A 506 -11.95 33.43 -4.29
C GLY A 506 -13.33 33.92 -3.80
N PRO A 507 -13.44 35.17 -3.39
CA PRO A 507 -14.73 35.79 -3.07
C PRO A 507 -15.39 36.28 -4.34
N GLN A 508 -16.30 35.53 -4.91
CA GLN A 508 -17.02 36.01 -6.09
C GLN A 508 -18.54 35.78 -6.09
N GLU A 509 -19.20 35.45 -4.99
CA GLU A 509 -20.66 35.33 -4.97
C GLU A 509 -21.43 35.96 -3.80
N SER A 510 -20.78 36.66 -2.86
CA SER A 510 -21.52 37.34 -1.78
C SER A 510 -21.78 38.83 -2.00
N GLU A 511 -21.26 39.47 -3.05
CA GLU A 511 -21.56 40.89 -3.35
C GLU A 511 -22.71 41.10 -4.33
N MET A 512 -23.15 40.08 -5.07
CA MET A 512 -24.29 40.22 -6.00
C MET A 512 -25.67 39.99 -5.37
N GLY A 513 -25.73 39.49 -4.13
CA GLY A 513 -26.99 39.30 -3.37
C GLY A 513 -27.49 40.54 -2.65
N ASN A 514 -26.64 41.53 -2.36
CA ASN A 514 -27.01 42.74 -1.59
C ASN A 514 -27.36 43.98 -2.44
N LEU A 515 -27.22 43.91 -3.77
CA LEU A 515 -27.59 45.01 -4.66
C LEU A 515 -29.00 44.90 -5.26
N GLN A 516 -29.73 43.83 -5.01
CA GLN A 516 -31.13 43.67 -5.44
C GLN A 516 -32.17 43.96 -4.34
N SER A 517 -31.78 44.22 -3.08
CA SER A 517 -32.69 44.51 -1.97
C SER A 517 -32.90 46.01 -1.70
N THR A 518 -32.27 46.93 -2.46
CA THR A 518 -32.43 48.38 -2.24
C THR A 518 -33.04 49.14 -3.42
N ARG A 519 -33.74 48.44 -4.33
CA ARG A 519 -34.60 49.08 -5.36
C ARG A 519 -36.03 48.55 -5.28
N GLY A 520 -36.72 48.86 -4.23
CA GLY A 520 -38.12 48.50 -4.03
C GLY A 520 -38.72 49.15 -2.80
N THR A 521 -38.63 50.47 -2.69
CA THR A 521 -39.58 51.32 -1.94
C THR A 521 -39.68 52.65 -2.66
#